data_ae4a08d211894729c23e13066a45b710
#
_entry.id   ae4a08d211894729c23e13066a45b710
#
_cell.length_a   1.000
_cell.length_b   1.000
_cell.length_c   1.000
_cell.angle_alpha   90.00
_cell.angle_beta   90.00
_cell.angle_gamma   90.00
#
_symmetry.space_group_name_H-M   'P 1'
#
loop_
_entity.id
_entity.type
_entity.pdbx_description
1 polymer ?
#
loop_
_entity_poly.entity_id
_entity_poly.type
_entity_poly.pdbx_seq_one_letter_code
_entity_poly.pdbx_strand_id
1 'polypeptide(L)'
;MNGITRRTCLALSALAPIALGALTSSSRSDASVSSREVIRDRYFPNLVLTTHEGRKVRFYDDLIKDKIVTLNFFYTQCEDGRCPLATANLVRVQKLLKDRVGRDIFMYSFTLTPEHDTPAVLKRYAKAYGVGPGWTFLTGEPGDMERLRRKLGFAWANPIRDARKASHTGTLRYGNEPLQLWSACPAMSKPEWIVESMSWLEGPNERRAS
;
A
#
# COMPACT_ATOMS: atom_id res chain seq x y z
N MET A 1 76.55 -26.86 58.18
CA MET A 1 76.87 -26.01 59.36
C MET A 1 76.36 -24.65 59.09
N ASN A 2 75.54 -24.17 60.04
CA ASN A 2 75.19 -22.77 60.40
C ASN A 2 74.45 -21.93 59.29
N GLY A 3 73.39 -21.29 59.56
CA GLY A 3 72.62 -20.94 60.76
C GLY A 3 71.76 -19.71 60.39
N ILE A 4 70.57 -19.80 60.72
CA ILE A 4 69.63 -18.81 61.28
C ILE A 4 69.92 -17.32 61.01
N THR A 5 68.92 -16.53 60.47
CA THR A 5 68.13 -15.66 61.35
C THR A 5 66.94 -14.99 60.58
N ARG A 6 65.76 -15.02 61.23
CA ARG A 6 64.51 -14.31 60.89
C ARG A 6 64.71 -12.82 61.09
N ARG A 7 64.14 -12.00 60.22
CA ARG A 7 63.66 -10.68 60.59
C ARG A 7 62.33 -10.39 59.82
N THR A 8 61.30 -10.31 60.61
CA THR A 8 59.95 -9.92 60.28
C THR A 8 59.96 -8.44 59.93
N CYS A 9 59.43 -8.08 58.81
CA CYS A 9 58.95 -6.69 58.50
C CYS A 9 57.49 -6.74 58.06
N LEU A 10 56.65 -6.26 58.93
CA LEU A 10 55.23 -5.93 58.63
C LEU A 10 55.18 -4.76 57.63
N ALA A 11 54.58 -5.00 56.45
CA ALA A 11 54.24 -3.95 55.55
C ALA A 11 52.72 -3.94 55.43
N LEU A 12 52.07 -2.83 55.87
CA LEU A 12 50.67 -2.53 55.69
C LEU A 12 50.36 -2.42 54.18
N SER A 13 49.49 -3.29 53.70
CA SER A 13 48.94 -3.18 52.35
C SER A 13 47.68 -2.39 52.42
N ALA A 14 47.70 -1.18 51.92
CA ALA A 14 46.50 -0.37 51.67
C ALA A 14 45.73 -0.97 50.49
N LEU A 15 44.52 -1.48 50.75
CA LEU A 15 43.54 -1.88 49.72
C LEU A 15 42.90 -0.63 49.15
N ALA A 16 43.22 -0.29 47.90
CA ALA A 16 42.46 0.66 47.11
C ALA A 16 41.28 -0.06 46.45
N PRO A 17 40.04 0.49 46.50
CA PRO A 17 38.92 -0.08 45.79
C PRO A 17 39.08 0.23 44.30
N ILE A 18 39.18 -0.81 43.47
CA ILE A 18 39.04 -0.72 42.01
C ILE A 18 37.55 -0.51 41.73
N ALA A 19 37.18 0.73 41.39
CA ALA A 19 35.88 1.03 40.88
C ALA A 19 35.74 0.41 39.47
N LEU A 20 35.04 -0.72 39.41
CA LEU A 20 34.65 -1.36 38.14
C LEU A 20 33.60 -0.48 37.48
N GLY A 21 34.04 0.44 36.65
CA GLY A 21 33.16 1.24 35.81
C GLY A 21 32.42 0.32 34.83
N ALA A 22 31.16 0.05 35.09
CA ALA A 22 30.26 -0.60 34.14
C ALA A 22 30.11 0.31 32.92
N LEU A 23 30.85 0.04 31.86
CA LEU A 23 30.61 0.57 30.54
C LEU A 23 29.29 -0.03 30.06
N THR A 24 28.19 0.65 30.36
CA THR A 24 26.90 0.41 29.69
C THR A 24 27.08 0.82 28.23
N SER A 25 27.50 -0.13 27.41
CA SER A 25 27.41 -0.01 25.96
C SER A 25 25.93 0.08 25.63
N SER A 26 25.45 1.33 25.49
CA SER A 26 24.15 1.61 24.87
C SER A 26 24.25 1.20 23.42
N SER A 27 23.96 -0.06 23.14
CA SER A 27 23.75 -0.53 21.78
C SER A 27 22.51 0.22 21.24
N ARG A 28 22.77 1.33 20.53
CA ARG A 28 21.79 1.85 19.59
C ARG A 28 21.54 0.72 18.61
N SER A 29 20.42 0.04 18.77
CA SER A 29 19.87 -0.77 17.71
C SER A 29 19.52 0.19 16.58
N ASP A 30 20.40 0.31 15.58
CA ASP A 30 20.05 0.85 14.29
C ASP A 30 18.92 -0.08 13.79
N ALA A 31 17.69 0.36 14.00
CA ALA A 31 16.53 -0.32 13.47
C ALA A 31 16.69 -0.27 11.94
N SER A 32 17.15 -1.35 11.35
CA SER A 32 17.24 -1.47 9.90
C SER A 32 15.83 -1.26 9.34
N VAL A 33 15.68 -0.20 8.52
CA VAL A 33 14.40 0.09 7.84
C VAL A 33 13.99 -1.16 7.05
N SER A 34 12.82 -1.69 7.32
CA SER A 34 12.36 -2.90 6.66
C SER A 34 12.13 -2.65 5.17
N SER A 35 12.30 -3.68 4.33
CA SER A 35 12.03 -3.57 2.89
C SER A 35 10.59 -3.08 2.61
N ARG A 36 9.65 -3.45 3.47
CA ARG A 36 8.25 -2.99 3.40
C ARG A 36 8.14 -1.47 3.59
N GLU A 37 8.86 -0.91 4.56
CA GLU A 37 8.88 0.54 4.81
C GLU A 37 9.50 1.31 3.65
N VAL A 38 10.59 0.79 3.09
CA VAL A 38 11.21 1.39 1.91
C VAL A 38 10.25 1.43 0.72
N ILE A 39 9.54 0.33 0.45
CA ILE A 39 8.55 0.25 -0.64
C ILE A 39 7.37 1.18 -0.35
N ARG A 40 6.85 1.18 0.88
CA ARG A 40 5.78 2.07 1.31
C ARG A 40 6.14 3.54 1.02
N ASP A 41 7.25 4.01 1.53
CA ASP A 41 7.65 5.42 1.42
C ASP A 41 7.92 5.83 -0.03
N ARG A 42 8.40 4.90 -0.83
CA ARG A 42 8.69 5.15 -2.25
C ARG A 42 7.44 5.21 -3.12
N TYR A 43 6.49 4.28 -2.92
CA TYR A 43 5.38 4.06 -3.84
C TYR A 43 4.00 4.41 -3.29
N PHE A 44 3.81 4.39 -1.97
CA PHE A 44 2.51 4.53 -1.33
C PHE A 44 2.44 5.77 -0.43
N PRO A 45 2.26 6.98 -1.00
CA PRO A 45 2.15 8.19 -0.21
C PRO A 45 0.90 8.13 0.67
N ASN A 46 1.03 8.40 1.97
CA ASN A 46 -0.10 8.31 2.90
C ASN A 46 -0.96 9.58 2.90
N LEU A 47 -1.53 9.89 1.74
CA LEU A 47 -2.37 11.06 1.49
C LEU A 47 -3.76 10.89 2.09
N VAL A 48 -4.41 12.01 2.42
CA VAL A 48 -5.81 12.01 2.89
C VAL A 48 -6.74 12.13 1.69
N LEU A 49 -7.58 11.13 1.49
CA LEU A 49 -8.58 11.05 0.42
C LEU A 49 -9.99 11.09 0.99
N THR A 50 -10.97 11.30 0.13
CA THR A 50 -12.39 11.27 0.50
C THR A 50 -13.09 10.17 -0.28
N THR A 51 -13.78 9.27 0.41
CA THR A 51 -14.58 8.22 -0.22
C THR A 51 -15.88 8.77 -0.81
N HIS A 52 -16.50 8.03 -1.72
CA HIS A 52 -17.83 8.36 -2.25
C HIS A 52 -18.93 8.41 -1.17
N GLU A 53 -18.67 7.86 0.03
CA GLU A 53 -19.54 8.01 1.20
C GLU A 53 -19.21 9.25 2.06
N GLY A 54 -18.28 10.10 1.61
CA GLY A 54 -17.88 11.33 2.29
C GLY A 54 -16.89 11.14 3.45
N ARG A 55 -16.39 9.92 3.70
CA ARG A 55 -15.44 9.66 4.77
C ARG A 55 -14.02 10.04 4.35
N LYS A 56 -13.26 10.67 5.24
CA LYS A 56 -11.81 10.87 5.08
C LYS A 56 -11.06 9.59 5.43
N VAL A 57 -10.11 9.22 4.59
CA VAL A 57 -9.27 8.02 4.75
C VAL A 57 -7.84 8.33 4.36
N ARG A 58 -6.88 7.66 4.99
CA ARG A 58 -5.47 7.71 4.62
C ARG A 58 -5.18 6.62 3.60
N PHE A 59 -4.55 6.99 2.50
CA PHE A 59 -4.35 6.06 1.39
C PHE A 59 -3.62 4.79 1.81
N TYR A 60 -2.45 4.89 2.46
CA TYR A 60 -1.73 3.68 2.84
C TYR A 60 -2.36 3.00 4.06
N ASP A 61 -2.53 3.73 5.16
CA ASP A 61 -2.93 3.14 6.43
C ASP A 61 -4.31 2.49 6.39
N ASP A 62 -5.28 3.15 5.72
CA ASP A 62 -6.67 2.69 5.73
C ASP A 62 -7.02 1.82 4.53
N LEU A 63 -6.36 2.02 3.37
CA LEU A 63 -6.78 1.36 2.13
C LEU A 63 -5.83 0.24 1.67
N ILE A 64 -4.52 0.35 1.94
CA ILE A 64 -3.51 -0.55 1.34
C ILE A 64 -2.95 -1.52 2.36
N LYS A 65 -2.56 -1.01 3.53
CA LYS A 65 -1.85 -1.77 4.56
C LYS A 65 -2.60 -3.03 4.96
N ASP A 66 -1.89 -4.17 4.95
CA ASP A 66 -2.38 -5.50 5.33
C ASP A 66 -3.57 -6.02 4.49
N LYS A 67 -3.66 -5.60 3.20
CA LYS A 67 -4.78 -5.97 2.32
C LYS A 67 -4.34 -6.50 0.97
N ILE A 68 -5.24 -7.26 0.35
CA ILE A 68 -5.23 -7.53 -1.09
C ILE A 68 -6.13 -6.47 -1.74
N VAL A 69 -5.59 -5.76 -2.72
CA VAL A 69 -6.29 -4.60 -3.30
C VAL A 69 -6.27 -4.61 -4.82
N THR A 70 -7.29 -3.99 -5.41
CA THR A 70 -7.25 -3.56 -6.81
C THR A 70 -7.33 -2.05 -6.90
N LEU A 71 -6.55 -1.45 -7.80
CA LEU A 71 -6.41 -0.01 -7.96
C LEU A 71 -6.58 0.35 -9.44
N ASN A 72 -7.45 1.31 -9.73
CA ASN A 72 -7.53 1.90 -11.08
C ASN A 72 -7.86 3.39 -11.01
N PHE A 73 -7.50 4.10 -12.06
CA PHE A 73 -7.87 5.50 -12.26
C PHE A 73 -8.92 5.62 -13.36
N PHE A 74 -9.89 6.50 -13.15
CA PHE A 74 -11.02 6.75 -14.05
C PHE A 74 -11.51 8.18 -13.89
N TYR A 75 -12.51 8.59 -14.66
CA TYR A 75 -13.30 9.80 -14.43
C TYR A 75 -14.73 9.61 -14.97
N THR A 76 -15.70 10.30 -14.35
CA THR A 76 -17.12 10.05 -14.63
C THR A 76 -17.56 10.59 -15.99
N GLN A 77 -16.92 11.69 -16.48
CA GLN A 77 -17.21 12.35 -17.75
C GLN A 77 -16.32 11.85 -18.89
N CYS A 78 -16.08 10.54 -18.94
CA CYS A 78 -15.20 9.94 -19.94
C CYS A 78 -15.86 9.89 -21.31
N GLU A 79 -15.48 10.81 -22.20
CA GLU A 79 -16.08 10.98 -23.53
C GLU A 79 -15.81 9.82 -24.48
N ASP A 80 -14.66 9.13 -24.34
CA ASP A 80 -14.30 7.99 -25.17
C ASP A 80 -14.96 6.68 -24.73
N GLY A 81 -15.77 6.68 -23.68
CA GLY A 81 -16.52 5.54 -23.17
C GLY A 81 -15.70 4.45 -22.49
N ARG A 82 -14.37 4.57 -22.41
CA ARG A 82 -13.51 3.51 -21.82
C ARG A 82 -13.71 3.35 -20.32
N CYS A 83 -13.87 4.46 -19.57
CA CYS A 83 -14.11 4.37 -18.14
C CYS A 83 -15.44 3.68 -17.81
N PRO A 84 -16.57 4.01 -18.45
CA PRO A 84 -17.81 3.25 -18.35
C PRO A 84 -17.66 1.76 -18.62
N LEU A 85 -16.98 1.40 -19.73
CA LEU A 85 -16.76 0.00 -20.10
C LEU A 85 -15.88 -0.72 -19.09
N ALA A 86 -14.77 -0.10 -18.66
CA ALA A 86 -13.89 -0.66 -17.63
C ALA A 86 -14.65 -0.86 -16.31
N THR A 87 -15.48 0.11 -15.88
CA THR A 87 -16.28 -0.02 -14.67
C THR A 87 -17.27 -1.17 -14.77
N ALA A 88 -18.00 -1.30 -15.91
CA ALA A 88 -18.91 -2.42 -16.14
C ALA A 88 -18.17 -3.78 -16.13
N ASN A 89 -16.96 -3.83 -16.69
CA ASN A 89 -16.12 -5.02 -16.66
C ASN A 89 -15.69 -5.38 -15.24
N LEU A 90 -15.26 -4.39 -14.45
CA LEU A 90 -14.84 -4.59 -13.05
C LEU A 90 -16.03 -4.96 -12.13
N VAL A 91 -17.26 -4.55 -12.46
CA VAL A 91 -18.48 -5.07 -11.78
C VAL A 91 -18.61 -6.58 -11.98
N ARG A 92 -18.28 -7.10 -13.17
CA ARG A 92 -18.26 -8.55 -13.41
C ARG A 92 -17.15 -9.22 -12.60
N VAL A 93 -15.96 -8.63 -12.53
CA VAL A 93 -14.87 -9.10 -11.66
C VAL A 93 -15.34 -9.15 -10.20
N GLN A 94 -15.97 -8.09 -9.71
CA GLN A 94 -16.53 -8.06 -8.34
C GLN A 94 -17.51 -9.22 -8.10
N LYS A 95 -18.41 -9.47 -9.06
CA LYS A 95 -19.37 -10.59 -8.96
C LYS A 95 -18.71 -11.96 -8.94
N LEU A 96 -17.62 -12.16 -9.71
CA LEU A 96 -16.87 -13.42 -9.72
C LEU A 96 -16.08 -13.64 -8.42
N LEU A 97 -15.58 -12.57 -7.81
CA LEU A 97 -14.90 -12.60 -6.51
C LEU A 97 -15.86 -12.81 -5.34
N LYS A 98 -17.18 -12.63 -5.54
CA LYS A 98 -18.26 -12.87 -4.55
C LYS A 98 -18.03 -12.15 -3.21
N ASP A 99 -18.23 -12.84 -2.12
CA ASP A 99 -18.08 -12.39 -0.73
C ASP A 99 -16.64 -12.10 -0.30
N ARG A 100 -15.68 -12.41 -1.16
CA ARG A 100 -14.28 -12.03 -0.92
C ARG A 100 -14.07 -10.52 -1.01
N VAL A 101 -14.85 -9.82 -1.85
CA VAL A 101 -14.77 -8.35 -1.95
C VAL A 101 -15.40 -7.70 -0.72
N GLY A 102 -14.60 -6.94 0.00
CA GLY A 102 -14.96 -6.33 1.29
C GLY A 102 -14.57 -7.15 2.51
N ARG A 103 -14.10 -8.40 2.32
CA ARG A 103 -13.55 -9.25 3.37
C ARG A 103 -12.03 -9.41 3.22
N ASP A 104 -11.58 -9.99 2.12
CA ASP A 104 -10.17 -10.29 1.84
C ASP A 104 -9.60 -9.37 0.75
N ILE A 105 -10.42 -8.97 -0.21
CA ILE A 105 -10.06 -8.16 -1.36
C ILE A 105 -10.83 -6.85 -1.32
N PHE A 106 -10.13 -5.75 -1.53
CA PHE A 106 -10.74 -4.42 -1.56
C PHE A 106 -10.48 -3.76 -2.90
N MET A 107 -11.52 -3.20 -3.50
CA MET A 107 -11.44 -2.53 -4.80
C MET A 107 -11.46 -1.01 -4.62
N TYR A 108 -10.55 -0.30 -5.27
CA TYR A 108 -10.43 1.14 -5.18
C TYR A 108 -10.32 1.78 -6.56
N SER A 109 -11.19 2.74 -6.82
CA SER A 109 -11.19 3.55 -8.04
C SER A 109 -10.96 5.01 -7.70
N PHE A 110 -9.91 5.61 -8.26
CA PHE A 110 -9.47 6.98 -7.99
C PHE A 110 -9.84 7.87 -9.16
N THR A 111 -10.44 9.04 -8.89
CA THR A 111 -10.79 9.95 -9.98
C THR A 111 -9.58 10.70 -10.53
N LEU A 112 -9.61 10.98 -11.83
CA LEU A 112 -8.70 11.89 -12.54
C LEU A 112 -9.20 13.35 -12.58
N THR A 113 -10.45 13.57 -12.16
CA THR A 113 -11.11 14.89 -12.22
C THR A 113 -11.76 15.24 -10.88
N PRO A 114 -10.97 15.35 -9.80
CA PRO A 114 -11.49 15.57 -8.46
C PRO A 114 -12.32 16.87 -8.35
N GLU A 115 -12.05 17.85 -9.21
CA GLU A 115 -12.81 19.09 -9.33
C GLU A 115 -14.27 18.88 -9.76
N HIS A 116 -14.58 17.81 -10.51
CA HIS A 116 -15.93 17.43 -10.96
C HIS A 116 -16.49 16.25 -10.19
N ASP A 117 -15.65 15.27 -9.90
CA ASP A 117 -16.01 14.01 -9.29
C ASP A 117 -16.07 14.13 -7.77
N THR A 118 -17.01 14.94 -7.29
CA THR A 118 -17.28 15.06 -5.85
C THR A 118 -17.77 13.73 -5.26
N PRO A 119 -17.72 13.53 -3.93
CA PRO A 119 -18.25 12.31 -3.30
C PRO A 119 -19.68 11.97 -3.75
N ALA A 120 -20.55 12.98 -3.86
CA ALA A 120 -21.93 12.79 -4.32
C ALA A 120 -22.02 12.33 -5.78
N VAL A 121 -21.16 12.84 -6.67
CA VAL A 121 -21.06 12.40 -8.07
C VAL A 121 -20.58 10.96 -8.12
N LEU A 122 -19.51 10.63 -7.40
CA LEU A 122 -18.97 9.28 -7.33
C LEU A 122 -19.97 8.27 -6.76
N LYS A 123 -20.73 8.66 -5.75
CA LYS A 123 -21.79 7.81 -5.17
C LYS A 123 -22.88 7.50 -6.18
N ARG A 124 -23.34 8.50 -6.94
CA ARG A 124 -24.32 8.29 -8.02
C ARG A 124 -23.77 7.38 -9.12
N TYR A 125 -22.51 7.58 -9.50
CA TYR A 125 -21.83 6.76 -10.49
C TYR A 125 -21.74 5.29 -10.01
N ALA A 126 -21.25 5.03 -8.81
CA ALA A 126 -21.18 3.70 -8.24
C ALA A 126 -22.55 3.00 -8.22
N LYS A 127 -23.60 3.72 -7.81
CA LYS A 127 -24.98 3.21 -7.80
C LYS A 127 -25.47 2.87 -9.21
N ALA A 128 -25.21 3.72 -10.20
CA ALA A 128 -25.63 3.51 -11.58
C ALA A 128 -25.03 2.26 -12.22
N TYR A 129 -23.80 1.89 -11.82
CA TYR A 129 -23.12 0.66 -12.28
C TYR A 129 -23.44 -0.57 -11.43
N GLY A 130 -24.21 -0.43 -10.35
CA GLY A 130 -24.51 -1.55 -9.45
C GLY A 130 -23.28 -2.04 -8.69
N VAL A 131 -22.38 -1.12 -8.33
CA VAL A 131 -21.19 -1.43 -7.52
C VAL A 131 -21.63 -1.92 -6.14
N GLY A 132 -21.13 -3.09 -5.76
CA GLY A 132 -21.42 -3.71 -4.47
C GLY A 132 -20.47 -3.28 -3.35
N PRO A 133 -20.69 -3.79 -2.12
CA PRO A 133 -19.80 -3.55 -0.98
C PRO A 133 -18.36 -3.96 -1.26
N GLY A 134 -17.40 -3.32 -0.56
CA GLY A 134 -15.97 -3.60 -0.70
C GLY A 134 -15.29 -2.92 -1.90
N TRP A 135 -16.04 -2.22 -2.73
CA TRP A 135 -15.49 -1.36 -3.78
C TRP A 135 -15.75 0.12 -3.46
N THR A 136 -14.69 0.90 -3.29
CA THR A 136 -14.75 2.30 -2.89
C THR A 136 -14.21 3.21 -4.00
N PHE A 137 -14.97 4.24 -4.32
CA PHE A 137 -14.57 5.32 -5.20
C PHE A 137 -14.01 6.48 -4.37
N LEU A 138 -12.94 7.10 -4.85
CA LEU A 138 -12.11 8.02 -4.09
C LEU A 138 -11.82 9.29 -4.88
N THR A 139 -11.90 10.40 -4.18
CA THR A 139 -11.52 11.74 -4.64
C THR A 139 -10.64 12.40 -3.58
N GLY A 140 -10.05 13.55 -3.90
CA GLY A 140 -9.19 14.29 -2.98
C GLY A 140 -8.75 15.61 -3.59
N GLU A 141 -7.78 16.27 -2.95
CA GLU A 141 -7.18 17.47 -3.53
C GLU A 141 -6.50 17.15 -4.88
N PRO A 142 -6.66 18.00 -5.91
CA PRO A 142 -6.15 17.71 -7.26
C PRO A 142 -4.67 17.37 -7.29
N GLY A 143 -3.84 18.09 -6.54
CA GLY A 143 -2.40 17.85 -6.46
C GLY A 143 -2.06 16.51 -5.82
N ASP A 144 -2.84 16.09 -4.81
CA ASP A 144 -2.66 14.80 -4.14
C ASP A 144 -3.10 13.64 -5.04
N MET A 145 -4.20 13.79 -5.79
CA MET A 145 -4.66 12.79 -6.75
C MET A 145 -3.63 12.58 -7.87
N GLU A 146 -3.04 13.65 -8.39
CA GLU A 146 -2.00 13.59 -9.40
C GLU A 146 -0.71 12.96 -8.84
N ARG A 147 -0.32 13.32 -7.62
CA ARG A 147 0.82 12.70 -6.93
C ARG A 147 0.61 11.21 -6.74
N LEU A 148 -0.58 10.79 -6.31
CA LEU A 148 -0.95 9.40 -6.15
C LEU A 148 -0.87 8.65 -7.48
N ARG A 149 -1.46 9.21 -8.54
CA ARG A 149 -1.44 8.64 -9.88
C ARG A 149 -0.02 8.36 -10.36
N ARG A 150 0.88 9.33 -10.22
CA ARG A 150 2.29 9.18 -10.62
C ARG A 150 3.03 8.17 -9.77
N LYS A 151 2.87 8.22 -8.45
CA LYS A 151 3.53 7.29 -7.52
C LYS A 151 3.11 5.84 -7.74
N LEU A 152 1.84 5.60 -8.06
CA LEU A 152 1.31 4.28 -8.37
C LEU A 152 1.61 3.82 -9.81
N GLY A 153 2.34 4.62 -10.61
CA GLY A 153 2.74 4.26 -11.96
C GLY A 153 1.60 4.24 -12.98
N PHE A 154 0.58 5.11 -12.81
CA PHE A 154 -0.48 5.34 -13.79
C PHE A 154 -0.17 6.53 -14.71
N ALA A 155 1.07 6.96 -14.76
CA ALA A 155 1.54 8.05 -15.61
C ALA A 155 2.23 7.49 -16.87
N TRP A 156 2.10 8.21 -17.98
CA TRP A 156 2.86 7.94 -19.19
C TRP A 156 4.24 8.59 -19.09
N ALA A 157 5.27 7.93 -19.63
CA ALA A 157 6.59 8.50 -19.74
C ALA A 157 6.63 9.75 -20.68
N ASN A 158 5.76 9.78 -21.70
CA ASN A 158 5.62 10.93 -22.58
C ASN A 158 4.70 11.97 -21.92
N PRO A 159 5.21 13.19 -21.59
CA PRO A 159 4.46 14.22 -20.87
C PRO A 159 3.25 14.77 -21.67
N ILE A 160 3.35 14.85 -23.00
CA ILE A 160 2.24 15.30 -23.85
C ILE A 160 1.08 14.31 -23.81
N ARG A 161 1.40 13.03 -23.85
CA ARG A 161 0.39 11.96 -23.72
C ARG A 161 -0.17 11.93 -22.31
N ASP A 162 0.66 12.09 -21.29
CA ASP A 162 0.28 12.05 -19.88
C ASP A 162 -0.66 13.19 -19.48
N ALA A 163 -0.49 14.37 -20.09
CA ALA A 163 -1.35 15.54 -19.86
C ALA A 163 -2.79 15.35 -20.38
N ARG A 164 -3.02 14.41 -21.28
CA ARG A 164 -4.37 14.16 -21.85
C ARG A 164 -5.12 13.17 -20.97
N LYS A 165 -6.15 13.63 -20.26
CA LYS A 165 -6.99 12.75 -19.41
C LYS A 165 -7.59 11.57 -20.18
N ALA A 166 -8.00 11.76 -21.43
CA ALA A 166 -8.47 10.69 -22.31
C ALA A 166 -7.40 9.62 -22.62
N SER A 167 -6.12 9.91 -22.39
CA SER A 167 -5.01 8.97 -22.60
C SER A 167 -4.65 8.19 -21.34
N HIS A 168 -5.44 8.23 -20.27
CA HIS A 168 -5.13 7.46 -19.06
C HIS A 168 -4.92 5.98 -19.39
N THR A 169 -4.11 5.30 -18.61
CA THR A 169 -3.55 4.00 -19.00
C THR A 169 -4.57 2.87 -19.16
N GLY A 170 -5.79 3.01 -18.61
CA GLY A 170 -6.80 1.95 -18.60
C GLY A 170 -6.32 0.68 -17.88
N THR A 171 -5.35 0.83 -17.00
CA THR A 171 -4.71 -0.24 -16.26
C THR A 171 -5.48 -0.53 -14.97
N LEU A 172 -5.63 -1.80 -14.64
CA LEU A 172 -5.94 -2.29 -13.31
C LEU A 172 -4.64 -2.77 -12.67
N ARG A 173 -4.26 -2.20 -11.54
CA ARG A 173 -3.20 -2.74 -10.68
C ARG A 173 -3.84 -3.54 -9.58
N TYR A 174 -3.21 -4.61 -9.16
CA TYR A 174 -3.66 -5.42 -8.04
C TYR A 174 -2.45 -5.93 -7.27
N GLY A 175 -2.59 -6.08 -5.96
CA GLY A 175 -1.48 -6.47 -5.12
C GLY A 175 -1.92 -7.03 -3.78
N ASN A 176 -1.03 -7.88 -3.23
CA ASN A 176 -1.07 -8.37 -1.86
C ASN A 176 0.02 -7.60 -1.09
N GLU A 177 -0.40 -6.61 -0.30
CA GLU A 177 0.55 -5.73 0.38
C GLU A 177 1.38 -6.48 1.44
N PRO A 178 0.83 -7.36 2.28
CA PRO A 178 1.61 -8.20 3.18
C PRO A 178 2.73 -9.00 2.53
N LEU A 179 2.49 -9.55 1.35
CA LEU A 179 3.47 -10.34 0.60
C LEU A 179 4.34 -9.50 -0.34
N GLN A 180 4.08 -8.20 -0.45
CA GLN A 180 4.75 -7.27 -1.38
C GLN A 180 4.69 -7.74 -2.85
N LEU A 181 3.62 -8.46 -3.21
CA LEU A 181 3.37 -8.95 -4.56
C LEU A 181 2.44 -7.97 -5.28
N TRP A 182 2.89 -7.45 -6.41
CA TRP A 182 2.15 -6.50 -7.22
C TRP A 182 2.16 -6.89 -8.69
N SER A 183 1.03 -6.73 -9.36
CA SER A 183 0.86 -6.98 -10.78
C SER A 183 -0.08 -5.95 -11.42
N ALA A 184 -0.23 -6.03 -12.74
CA ALA A 184 -1.12 -5.16 -13.47
C ALA A 184 -1.61 -5.82 -14.76
N CYS A 185 -2.82 -5.44 -15.18
CA CYS A 185 -3.38 -5.84 -16.46
C CYS A 185 -4.25 -4.72 -17.04
N PRO A 186 -4.66 -4.78 -18.30
CA PRO A 186 -5.70 -3.90 -18.80
C PRO A 186 -7.01 -4.13 -18.06
N ALA A 187 -7.69 -3.05 -17.61
CA ALA A 187 -8.97 -3.14 -16.92
C ALA A 187 -10.10 -3.74 -17.78
N MET A 188 -9.88 -3.82 -19.10
CA MET A 188 -10.78 -4.39 -20.08
C MET A 188 -10.46 -5.87 -20.41
N SER A 189 -9.51 -6.50 -19.74
CA SER A 189 -9.25 -7.94 -19.87
C SER A 189 -10.48 -8.75 -19.46
N LYS A 190 -10.58 -10.00 -19.92
CA LYS A 190 -11.68 -10.89 -19.54
C LYS A 190 -11.79 -10.97 -18.01
N PRO A 191 -12.97 -10.82 -17.42
CA PRO A 191 -13.14 -10.85 -15.96
C PRO A 191 -12.57 -12.10 -15.30
N GLU A 192 -12.79 -13.25 -15.93
CA GLU A 192 -12.32 -14.55 -15.43
C GLU A 192 -10.78 -14.59 -15.38
N TRP A 193 -10.12 -14.05 -16.40
CA TRP A 193 -8.66 -13.97 -16.44
C TRP A 193 -8.11 -13.00 -15.38
N ILE A 194 -8.81 -11.86 -15.13
CA ILE A 194 -8.42 -10.93 -14.05
C ILE A 194 -8.48 -11.66 -12.71
N VAL A 195 -9.57 -12.38 -12.43
CA VAL A 195 -9.74 -13.14 -11.19
C VAL A 195 -8.67 -14.23 -11.04
N GLU A 196 -8.40 -14.99 -12.11
CA GLU A 196 -7.36 -16.01 -12.13
C GLU A 196 -5.98 -15.38 -11.84
N SER A 197 -5.62 -14.29 -12.50
CA SER A 197 -4.34 -13.63 -12.27
C SER A 197 -4.21 -13.02 -10.86
N MET A 198 -5.32 -12.62 -10.23
CA MET A 198 -5.32 -12.19 -8.83
C MET A 198 -5.04 -13.34 -7.87
N SER A 199 -5.48 -14.56 -8.18
CA SER A 199 -5.22 -15.72 -7.32
C SER A 199 -3.71 -16.03 -7.17
N TRP A 200 -2.88 -15.59 -8.09
CA TRP A 200 -1.43 -15.74 -8.01
C TRP A 200 -0.78 -14.85 -6.94
N LEU A 201 -1.50 -13.82 -6.47
CA LEU A 201 -1.04 -12.98 -5.34
C LEU A 201 -1.30 -13.63 -3.98
N GLU A 202 -2.05 -14.71 -3.95
CA GLU A 202 -2.37 -15.42 -2.72
C GLU A 202 -1.20 -16.33 -2.34
N GLY A 203 -0.96 -16.47 -1.04
CA GLY A 203 0.04 -17.39 -0.54
C GLY A 203 -0.32 -18.85 -0.87
N PRO A 204 0.65 -19.78 -0.87
CA PRO A 204 0.41 -21.18 -1.21
C PRO A 204 -0.69 -21.87 -0.38
N ASN A 205 -0.90 -21.41 0.86
CA ASN A 205 -1.92 -21.95 1.76
C ASN A 205 -3.32 -21.41 1.50
N GLU A 206 -3.44 -20.18 0.97
CA GLU A 206 -4.73 -19.56 0.67
C GLU A 206 -5.34 -20.09 -0.64
N ARG A 207 -4.49 -20.46 -1.60
CA ARG A 207 -4.92 -21.07 -2.88
C ARG A 207 -5.55 -22.45 -2.76
N ARG A 208 -5.35 -23.15 -1.63
CA ARG A 208 -5.94 -24.49 -1.38
C ARG A 208 -7.31 -24.42 -0.72
N ALA A 209 -7.74 -23.25 -0.26
CA ALA A 209 -8.98 -23.05 0.46
C ALA A 209 -10.10 -22.41 -0.40
N SER A 210 -9.80 -22.06 -1.65
CA SER A 210 -10.72 -21.49 -2.64
C SER A 210 -11.13 -22.54 -3.67
#